data_836686d5490f8c307a16c8318971b2b7
#
_entry.id   836686d5490f8c307a16c8318971b2b7
#
_cell.length_a   1.000
_cell.length_b   1.000
_cell.length_c   1.000
_cell.angle_alpha   90.00
_cell.angle_beta   90.00
_cell.angle_gamma   90.00
#
_symmetry.space_group_name_H-M   'P 1'
#
loop_
_entity.id
_entity.type
_entity.pdbx_description
1 polymer ?
#
loop_
_entity_poly.entity_id
_entity_poly.type
_entity_poly.pdbx_seq_one_letter_code
_entity_poly.pdbx_strand_id
1 'polypeptide(L)'
;MTYRRVLRGFQDVVRRCERSSSRVSLQTLKGWLQERGAEWSAFTLLHRACIIDRFLDFLVREGSIASNPVAELRTKYLIKGSATILRVLLAPEPDRALEARRQLPQFGSVLGDLMRNHVALMRARGFRYDTNARMFLRFDRFLQRHPELANEPVPVMLQRWAAARSTAFHAVDCELLGRALAKARHHVDSSAPILPPGPHPQLRFVRGWHRRGNGSGAARRRWAHDWRRPYIYKPEEVRVLLDIARTYPSPRARLRPLTLYTMLAVGYCAGLRVSEIARLNLGDVDLQVGTITIRETKFFKSRILPLAESVVAALREYLEARRRAGAPQGPESGLFWHDQSGTRYATKTVMWLLIDILRRAGLKPSRGKTGPRIHDLRHSFVVNRMLEWYRAGINPQDKLPFLATYLGHRDIHSTLVYITVTQDLLHEAGERFRTFGAHCLQIEGGVQA
;
A
#
# COMPACT_ATOMS: atom_id res chain seq x y z
N MET A 1 -38.04 11.66 3.35
CA MET A 1 -38.49 12.38 2.14
C MET A 1 -38.52 11.40 0.98
N THR A 2 -39.69 11.17 0.37
CA THR A 2 -39.86 10.14 -0.64
C THR A 2 -39.27 10.56 -1.98
N TYR A 3 -38.66 9.63 -2.71
CA TYR A 3 -38.15 9.80 -4.09
C TYR A 3 -39.14 10.58 -5.00
N ARG A 4 -40.45 10.30 -4.86
CA ARG A 4 -41.52 10.98 -5.59
C ARG A 4 -41.48 12.52 -5.50
N ARG A 5 -41.16 13.10 -4.34
CA ARG A 5 -41.11 14.54 -4.14
C ARG A 5 -39.94 15.18 -4.90
N VAL A 6 -38.78 14.50 -4.93
CA VAL A 6 -37.61 14.96 -5.68
C VAL A 6 -37.88 14.94 -7.19
N LEU A 7 -38.49 13.86 -7.68
CA LEU A 7 -38.81 13.68 -9.10
C LEU A 7 -39.87 14.67 -9.57
N ARG A 8 -40.93 14.89 -8.78
CA ARG A 8 -41.97 15.91 -9.10
C ARG A 8 -41.35 17.31 -9.19
N GLY A 9 -40.55 17.71 -8.20
CA GLY A 9 -39.89 19.01 -8.21
C GLY A 9 -38.95 19.21 -9.40
N PHE A 10 -38.31 18.16 -9.90
CA PHE A 10 -37.52 18.19 -11.12
C PHE A 10 -38.42 18.27 -12.37
N GLN A 11 -39.49 17.48 -12.43
CA GLN A 11 -40.46 17.50 -13.52
C GLN A 11 -41.08 18.87 -13.71
N ASP A 12 -41.40 19.60 -12.64
CA ASP A 12 -41.92 20.96 -12.71
C ASP A 12 -40.95 21.95 -13.35
N VAL A 13 -39.63 21.77 -13.09
CA VAL A 13 -38.59 22.57 -13.75
C VAL A 13 -38.48 22.21 -15.23
N VAL A 14 -38.50 20.91 -15.57
CA VAL A 14 -38.47 20.46 -16.97
C VAL A 14 -39.67 21.07 -17.76
N ARG A 15 -40.88 20.98 -17.20
CA ARG A 15 -42.08 21.55 -17.84
C ARG A 15 -42.01 23.07 -18.07
N ARG A 16 -41.31 23.78 -17.17
CA ARG A 16 -41.12 25.25 -17.33
C ARG A 16 -40.07 25.61 -18.37
N CYS A 17 -39.03 24.78 -18.53
CA CYS A 17 -37.86 25.12 -19.34
C CYS A 17 -37.87 24.47 -20.72
N GLU A 18 -38.53 23.32 -20.89
CA GLU A 18 -38.49 22.55 -22.13
C GLU A 18 -39.82 22.63 -22.88
N ARG A 19 -39.79 22.99 -24.17
CA ARG A 19 -40.96 23.01 -25.05
C ARG A 19 -41.48 21.62 -25.42
N SER A 20 -40.66 20.60 -25.26
CA SER A 20 -40.98 19.19 -25.51
C SER A 20 -40.50 18.33 -24.33
N SER A 21 -41.35 17.45 -23.84
CA SER A 21 -41.02 16.51 -22.75
C SER A 21 -40.04 15.38 -23.13
N SER A 22 -39.74 15.23 -24.42
CA SER A 22 -38.83 14.19 -24.92
C SER A 22 -37.35 14.53 -24.81
N ARG A 23 -37.00 15.71 -24.33
CA ARG A 23 -35.62 16.15 -24.15
C ARG A 23 -35.41 16.83 -22.80
N VAL A 24 -34.36 16.49 -22.13
CA VAL A 24 -33.88 17.18 -20.92
C VAL A 24 -32.49 17.72 -21.21
N SER A 25 -32.37 19.05 -21.26
CA SER A 25 -31.11 19.71 -21.60
C SER A 25 -30.17 19.80 -20.38
N LEU A 26 -28.87 19.94 -20.66
CA LEU A 26 -27.88 20.22 -19.60
C LEU A 26 -28.20 21.55 -18.87
N GLN A 27 -28.73 22.52 -19.60
CA GLN A 27 -29.10 23.82 -19.05
C GLN A 27 -30.25 23.72 -18.04
N THR A 28 -31.25 22.90 -18.33
CA THR A 28 -32.37 22.59 -17.42
C THR A 28 -31.88 21.94 -16.15
N LEU A 29 -30.94 20.97 -16.27
CA LEU A 29 -30.32 20.33 -15.11
C LEU A 29 -29.48 21.33 -14.29
N LYS A 30 -28.68 22.18 -14.93
CA LYS A 30 -27.90 23.24 -14.28
C LYS A 30 -28.81 24.22 -13.53
N GLY A 31 -29.88 24.68 -14.17
CA GLY A 31 -30.88 25.59 -13.57
C GLY A 31 -31.50 24.95 -12.29
N TRP A 32 -31.91 23.69 -12.38
CA TRP A 32 -32.45 22.98 -11.23
C TRP A 32 -31.44 22.85 -10.09
N LEU A 33 -30.19 22.56 -10.41
CA LEU A 33 -29.12 22.46 -9.42
C LEU A 33 -28.86 23.79 -8.72
N GLN A 34 -28.87 24.91 -9.46
CA GLN A 34 -28.65 26.23 -8.91
C GLN A 34 -29.84 26.68 -8.05
N GLU A 35 -31.07 26.50 -8.52
CA GLU A 35 -32.30 26.81 -7.77
C GLU A 35 -32.34 26.07 -6.44
N ARG A 36 -32.04 24.76 -6.44
CA ARG A 36 -32.06 23.96 -5.23
C ARG A 36 -30.78 24.07 -4.40
N GLY A 37 -29.68 24.53 -4.96
CA GLY A 37 -28.44 24.81 -4.24
C GLY A 37 -28.58 25.94 -3.21
N ALA A 38 -29.51 26.86 -3.40
CA ALA A 38 -29.84 27.90 -2.45
C ALA A 38 -30.60 27.36 -1.21
N GLU A 39 -31.35 26.26 -1.39
CA GLU A 39 -32.24 25.72 -0.33
C GLU A 39 -31.61 24.54 0.42
N TRP A 40 -30.73 23.79 -0.23
CA TRP A 40 -30.25 22.48 0.29
C TRP A 40 -28.76 22.48 0.57
N SER A 41 -28.37 21.73 1.62
CA SER A 41 -26.95 21.47 1.84
C SER A 41 -26.31 20.75 0.64
N ALA A 42 -25.03 21.01 0.38
CA ALA A 42 -24.28 20.41 -0.72
C ALA A 42 -24.37 18.85 -0.75
N PHE A 43 -24.40 18.22 0.41
CA PHE A 43 -24.58 16.76 0.53
C PHE A 43 -25.98 16.32 0.07
N THR A 44 -27.01 17.02 0.53
CA THR A 44 -28.42 16.73 0.19
C THR A 44 -28.67 16.96 -1.30
N LEU A 45 -28.14 18.06 -1.85
CA LEU A 45 -28.24 18.40 -3.27
C LEU A 45 -27.60 17.32 -4.14
N LEU A 46 -26.36 16.94 -3.84
CA LEU A 46 -25.65 15.91 -4.59
C LEU A 46 -26.37 14.54 -4.53
N HIS A 47 -26.85 14.15 -3.35
CA HIS A 47 -27.60 12.91 -3.20
C HIS A 47 -28.88 12.89 -4.06
N ARG A 48 -29.63 14.00 -4.05
CA ARG A 48 -30.86 14.13 -4.84
C ARG A 48 -30.58 14.25 -6.35
N ALA A 49 -29.52 14.93 -6.73
CA ALA A 49 -29.05 14.99 -8.12
C ALA A 49 -28.67 13.60 -8.67
N CYS A 50 -28.07 12.74 -7.85
CA CYS A 50 -27.82 11.36 -8.25
C CYS A 50 -29.11 10.53 -8.41
N ILE A 51 -30.18 10.88 -7.71
CA ILE A 51 -31.51 10.25 -7.93
C ILE A 51 -32.06 10.66 -9.28
N ILE A 52 -31.98 11.96 -9.63
CA ILE A 52 -32.40 12.47 -10.93
C ILE A 52 -31.60 11.80 -12.06
N ASP A 53 -30.26 11.73 -11.95
CA ASP A 53 -29.41 11.08 -12.94
C ASP A 53 -29.83 9.62 -13.22
N ARG A 54 -30.08 8.85 -12.18
CA ARG A 54 -30.56 7.45 -12.33
C ARG A 54 -31.96 7.38 -12.97
N PHE A 55 -32.80 8.33 -12.65
CA PHE A 55 -34.12 8.41 -13.26
C PHE A 55 -34.03 8.79 -14.74
N LEU A 56 -33.16 9.71 -15.12
CA LEU A 56 -32.90 10.03 -16.52
C LEU A 56 -32.32 8.82 -17.28
N ASP A 57 -31.39 8.07 -16.68
CA ASP A 57 -30.89 6.82 -17.27
C ASP A 57 -32.00 5.77 -17.45
N PHE A 58 -32.98 5.74 -16.53
CA PHE A 58 -34.17 4.90 -16.67
C PHE A 58 -35.05 5.36 -17.85
N LEU A 59 -35.38 6.66 -17.95
CA LEU A 59 -36.17 7.21 -19.04
C LEU A 59 -35.54 7.00 -20.42
N VAL A 60 -34.22 7.06 -20.53
CA VAL A 60 -33.50 6.70 -21.78
C VAL A 60 -33.71 5.24 -22.14
N ARG A 61 -33.64 4.34 -21.18
CA ARG A 61 -33.88 2.88 -21.41
C ARG A 61 -35.31 2.57 -21.84
N GLU A 62 -36.28 3.30 -21.28
CA GLU A 62 -37.70 3.20 -21.65
C GLU A 62 -38.04 3.93 -22.96
N GLY A 63 -37.06 4.56 -23.61
CA GLY A 63 -37.27 5.31 -24.84
C GLY A 63 -38.06 6.61 -24.67
N SER A 64 -38.30 7.08 -23.45
CA SER A 64 -39.08 8.30 -23.15
C SER A 64 -38.30 9.58 -23.41
N ILE A 65 -36.97 9.53 -23.31
CA ILE A 65 -36.08 10.65 -23.68
C ILE A 65 -34.90 10.12 -24.52
N ALA A 66 -34.36 10.98 -25.39
CA ALA A 66 -33.29 10.60 -26.32
C ALA A 66 -31.95 10.38 -25.61
N SER A 67 -31.61 11.17 -24.59
CA SER A 67 -30.32 11.08 -23.88
C SER A 67 -30.40 11.63 -22.47
N ASN A 68 -29.45 11.22 -21.65
CA ASN A 68 -29.21 11.78 -20.31
C ASN A 68 -28.02 12.75 -20.39
N PRO A 69 -28.18 14.06 -20.09
CA PRO A 69 -27.10 15.04 -20.17
C PRO A 69 -25.91 14.74 -19.24
N VAL A 70 -26.13 14.05 -18.12
CA VAL A 70 -25.03 13.62 -17.25
C VAL A 70 -24.27 12.44 -17.90
N ALA A 71 -24.98 11.54 -18.57
CA ALA A 71 -24.35 10.44 -19.31
C ALA A 71 -23.53 10.94 -20.50
N GLU A 72 -24.01 11.95 -21.22
CA GLU A 72 -23.25 12.60 -22.28
C GLU A 72 -21.94 13.20 -21.75
N LEU A 73 -21.99 13.91 -20.62
CA LEU A 73 -20.79 14.44 -19.97
C LEU A 73 -19.86 13.33 -19.48
N ARG A 74 -20.40 12.20 -18.95
CA ARG A 74 -19.59 11.02 -18.59
C ARG A 74 -18.79 10.51 -19.78
N THR A 75 -19.44 10.41 -20.94
CA THR A 75 -18.81 9.94 -22.17
C THR A 75 -17.81 10.98 -22.71
N LYS A 76 -18.22 12.25 -22.81
CA LYS A 76 -17.38 13.34 -23.34
C LYS A 76 -16.07 13.49 -22.56
N TYR A 77 -16.14 13.46 -21.23
CA TYR A 77 -14.97 13.68 -20.35
C TYR A 77 -14.36 12.38 -19.82
N LEU A 78 -14.86 11.22 -20.22
CA LEU A 78 -14.39 9.90 -19.77
C LEU A 78 -14.42 9.74 -18.24
N ILE A 79 -15.37 10.36 -17.56
CA ILE A 79 -15.53 10.34 -16.10
C ILE A 79 -16.52 9.22 -15.72
N LYS A 80 -16.06 8.22 -14.95
CA LYS A 80 -16.89 7.05 -14.59
C LYS A 80 -18.04 7.37 -13.61
N GLY A 81 -17.91 8.38 -12.78
CA GLY A 81 -18.83 8.62 -11.67
C GLY A 81 -19.71 9.86 -11.87
N SER A 82 -21.03 9.69 -11.97
CA SER A 82 -22.02 10.79 -12.06
C SER A 82 -21.91 11.79 -10.91
N ALA A 83 -21.65 11.33 -9.70
CA ALA A 83 -21.48 12.20 -8.53
C ALA A 83 -20.31 13.21 -8.72
N THR A 84 -19.27 12.83 -9.45
CA THR A 84 -18.15 13.73 -9.77
C THR A 84 -18.60 14.81 -10.73
N ILE A 85 -19.34 14.44 -11.79
CA ILE A 85 -19.89 15.40 -12.78
C ILE A 85 -20.86 16.37 -12.09
N LEU A 86 -21.84 15.85 -11.37
CA LEU A 86 -22.86 16.65 -10.68
C LEU A 86 -22.24 17.63 -9.68
N ARG A 87 -21.18 17.22 -8.98
CA ARG A 87 -20.44 18.13 -8.08
C ARG A 87 -19.73 19.24 -8.85
N VAL A 88 -19.18 18.93 -10.00
CA VAL A 88 -18.44 19.89 -10.83
C VAL A 88 -19.39 20.87 -11.52
N LEU A 89 -20.61 20.45 -11.87
CA LEU A 89 -21.62 21.34 -12.43
C LEU A 89 -22.03 22.48 -11.48
N LEU A 90 -21.73 22.35 -10.17
CA LEU A 90 -21.95 23.39 -9.17
C LEU A 90 -20.75 24.33 -9.01
N ALA A 91 -19.64 24.08 -9.68
CA ALA A 91 -18.46 24.96 -9.63
C ALA A 91 -18.67 26.22 -10.47
N PRO A 92 -17.97 27.34 -10.16
CA PRO A 92 -18.07 28.59 -10.94
C PRO A 92 -17.73 28.41 -12.43
N GLU A 93 -16.72 27.58 -12.74
CA GLU A 93 -16.29 27.27 -14.12
C GLU A 93 -16.44 25.75 -14.38
N PRO A 94 -17.65 25.23 -14.64
CA PRO A 94 -17.91 23.81 -14.73
C PRO A 94 -17.14 23.13 -15.86
N ASP A 95 -17.02 23.72 -17.01
CA ASP A 95 -16.38 23.14 -18.19
C ASP A 95 -14.88 23.00 -17.99
N ARG A 96 -14.23 24.02 -17.44
CA ARG A 96 -12.79 23.94 -17.04
C ARG A 96 -12.55 22.92 -15.96
N ALA A 97 -13.46 22.83 -14.99
CA ALA A 97 -13.37 21.86 -13.91
C ALA A 97 -13.66 20.42 -14.37
N LEU A 98 -14.49 20.20 -15.40
CA LEU A 98 -14.71 18.91 -16.06
C LEU A 98 -13.49 18.49 -16.86
N GLU A 99 -12.90 19.40 -17.66
CA GLU A 99 -11.69 19.11 -18.42
C GLU A 99 -10.51 18.74 -17.49
N ALA A 100 -10.34 19.45 -16.38
CA ALA A 100 -9.33 19.12 -15.37
C ALA A 100 -9.50 17.73 -14.77
N ARG A 101 -10.72 17.15 -14.82
CA ARG A 101 -11.05 15.81 -14.31
C ARG A 101 -11.17 14.75 -15.40
N ARG A 102 -10.99 15.15 -16.67
CA ARG A 102 -11.01 14.22 -17.80
C ARG A 102 -10.07 13.05 -17.54
N GLN A 103 -10.56 11.84 -17.76
CA GLN A 103 -9.75 10.63 -17.62
C GLN A 103 -8.84 10.49 -18.83
N LEU A 104 -7.58 10.84 -18.65
CA LEU A 104 -6.55 10.68 -19.67
C LEU A 104 -6.25 9.22 -19.94
N PRO A 105 -5.90 8.83 -21.19
CA PRO A 105 -5.50 7.48 -21.52
C PRO A 105 -4.29 7.06 -20.68
N GLN A 106 -4.20 5.75 -20.40
CA GLN A 106 -3.06 5.23 -19.68
C GLN A 106 -1.85 5.18 -20.60
N PHE A 107 -0.75 5.75 -20.15
CA PHE A 107 0.51 5.81 -20.89
C PHE A 107 0.37 6.48 -22.26
N GLY A 108 -0.33 7.62 -22.31
CA GLY A 108 -0.56 8.41 -23.52
C GLY A 108 0.41 9.59 -23.69
N SER A 109 1.36 9.82 -22.78
CA SER A 109 2.38 10.87 -22.90
C SER A 109 3.55 10.46 -23.82
N VAL A 110 4.43 11.41 -24.09
CA VAL A 110 5.68 11.19 -24.85
C VAL A 110 6.56 10.05 -24.29
N LEU A 111 6.50 9.79 -22.97
CA LEU A 111 7.18 8.67 -22.31
C LEU A 111 6.27 7.47 -22.08
N GLY A 112 5.04 7.51 -22.58
CA GLY A 112 4.01 6.51 -22.29
C GLY A 112 4.41 5.11 -22.69
N ASP A 113 4.89 4.92 -23.91
CA ASP A 113 5.31 3.61 -24.43
C ASP A 113 6.51 3.04 -23.65
N LEU A 114 7.50 3.88 -23.34
CA LEU A 114 8.64 3.49 -22.51
C LEU A 114 8.19 2.95 -21.15
N MET A 115 7.28 3.66 -20.49
CA MET A 115 6.74 3.28 -19.17
C MET A 115 5.87 2.03 -19.25
N ARG A 116 5.03 1.90 -20.28
CA ARG A 116 4.17 0.73 -20.53
C ARG A 116 4.99 -0.52 -20.72
N ASN A 117 5.96 -0.48 -21.63
CA ASN A 117 6.81 -1.60 -21.97
C ASN A 117 7.67 -2.04 -20.76
N HIS A 118 8.17 -1.08 -19.99
CA HIS A 118 8.91 -1.41 -18.76
C HIS A 118 8.02 -2.09 -17.71
N VAL A 119 6.80 -1.62 -17.51
CA VAL A 119 5.85 -2.27 -16.58
C VAL A 119 5.54 -3.69 -17.04
N ALA A 120 5.31 -3.90 -18.34
CA ALA A 120 5.06 -5.22 -18.93
C ALA A 120 6.26 -6.14 -18.72
N LEU A 121 7.48 -5.68 -19.02
CA LEU A 121 8.72 -6.43 -18.82
C LEU A 121 8.93 -6.83 -17.35
N MET A 122 8.70 -5.90 -16.42
CA MET A 122 8.86 -6.18 -14.99
C MET A 122 7.84 -7.20 -14.51
N ARG A 123 6.61 -7.16 -15.03
CA ARG A 123 5.58 -8.16 -14.73
C ARG A 123 5.91 -9.53 -15.32
N ALA A 124 6.40 -9.58 -16.56
CA ALA A 124 6.88 -10.81 -17.19
C ALA A 124 8.04 -11.47 -16.42
N ARG A 125 8.88 -10.65 -15.74
CA ARG A 125 9.94 -11.12 -14.84
C ARG A 125 9.43 -11.55 -13.44
N GLY A 126 8.12 -11.64 -13.24
CA GLY A 126 7.51 -12.09 -11.99
C GLY A 126 7.34 -11.00 -10.91
N PHE A 127 7.53 -9.72 -11.21
CA PHE A 127 7.26 -8.64 -10.26
C PHE A 127 5.81 -8.17 -10.38
N ARG A 128 5.09 -7.98 -9.27
CA ARG A 128 3.75 -7.35 -9.30
C ARG A 128 3.79 -5.92 -9.83
N TYR A 129 4.82 -5.18 -9.49
CA TYR A 129 5.18 -3.83 -9.96
C TYR A 129 4.08 -2.76 -9.81
N ASP A 130 3.06 -2.99 -8.97
CA ASP A 130 1.86 -2.15 -8.88
C ASP A 130 2.15 -0.74 -8.36
N THR A 131 3.07 -0.59 -7.40
CA THR A 131 3.43 0.72 -6.83
C THR A 131 4.13 1.59 -7.87
N ASN A 132 5.10 1.02 -8.59
CA ASN A 132 5.84 1.71 -9.63
C ASN A 132 4.95 2.00 -10.85
N ALA A 133 4.08 1.06 -11.24
CA ALA A 133 3.11 1.27 -12.31
C ALA A 133 2.16 2.43 -11.98
N ARG A 134 1.68 2.53 -10.74
CA ARG A 134 0.87 3.68 -10.30
C ARG A 134 1.64 4.99 -10.28
N MET A 135 2.92 4.94 -9.94
CA MET A 135 3.80 6.12 -9.98
C MET A 135 4.01 6.59 -11.41
N PHE A 136 4.30 5.66 -12.34
CA PHE A 136 4.40 5.94 -13.77
C PHE A 136 3.09 6.54 -14.32
N LEU A 137 1.94 5.98 -14.01
CA LEU A 137 0.64 6.52 -14.44
C LEU A 137 0.35 7.93 -13.92
N ARG A 138 0.82 8.28 -12.71
CA ARG A 138 0.69 9.66 -12.21
C ARG A 138 1.57 10.63 -12.97
N PHE A 139 2.79 10.23 -13.26
CA PHE A 139 3.72 11.04 -14.03
C PHE A 139 3.27 11.18 -15.48
N ASP A 140 2.83 10.10 -16.11
CA ASP A 140 2.23 10.07 -17.43
C ASP A 140 1.07 11.06 -17.56
N ARG A 141 0.13 11.04 -16.61
CA ARG A 141 -0.98 11.99 -16.57
C ARG A 141 -0.55 13.44 -16.36
N PHE A 142 0.54 13.66 -15.62
CA PHE A 142 1.12 14.98 -15.50
C PHE A 142 1.67 15.46 -16.84
N LEU A 143 2.45 14.64 -17.53
CA LEU A 143 3.01 14.97 -18.85
C LEU A 143 1.90 15.20 -19.90
N GLN A 144 0.84 14.40 -19.90
CA GLN A 144 -0.31 14.64 -20.81
C GLN A 144 -1.02 15.97 -20.56
N ARG A 145 -0.96 16.50 -19.34
CA ARG A 145 -1.51 17.83 -18.99
C ARG A 145 -0.53 18.99 -19.25
N HIS A 146 0.71 18.65 -19.51
CA HIS A 146 1.81 19.59 -19.76
C HIS A 146 2.51 19.24 -21.07
N PRO A 147 1.81 19.36 -22.22
CA PRO A 147 2.37 19.01 -23.54
C PRO A 147 3.59 19.85 -23.90
N GLU A 148 3.73 21.04 -23.33
CA GLU A 148 4.92 21.89 -23.47
C GLU A 148 6.21 21.22 -22.99
N LEU A 149 6.09 20.22 -22.15
CA LEU A 149 7.26 19.46 -21.65
C LEU A 149 7.67 18.30 -22.58
N ALA A 150 6.97 18.05 -23.68
CA ALA A 150 7.20 16.87 -24.52
C ALA A 150 8.63 16.80 -25.08
N ASN A 151 9.25 17.94 -25.36
CA ASN A 151 10.60 18.04 -25.89
C ASN A 151 11.67 18.33 -24.83
N GLU A 152 11.25 18.45 -23.57
CA GLU A 152 12.18 18.73 -22.48
C GLU A 152 12.93 17.46 -22.02
N PRO A 153 14.16 17.61 -21.49
CA PRO A 153 14.87 16.50 -20.89
C PRO A 153 14.12 15.94 -19.68
N VAL A 154 14.15 14.62 -19.49
CA VAL A 154 13.49 13.93 -18.35
C VAL A 154 13.72 14.59 -16.98
N PRO A 155 14.90 15.19 -16.66
CA PRO A 155 15.10 15.91 -15.41
C PRO A 155 14.21 17.13 -15.22
N VAL A 156 14.11 17.89 -16.30
CA VAL A 156 13.27 19.10 -16.29
C VAL A 156 11.81 18.67 -16.06
N MET A 157 11.37 17.60 -16.76
CA MET A 157 10.05 17.01 -16.55
C MET A 157 9.84 16.59 -15.08
N LEU A 158 10.82 15.90 -14.48
CA LEU A 158 10.76 15.45 -13.08
C LEU A 158 10.79 16.62 -12.09
N GLN A 159 11.60 17.65 -12.36
CA GLN A 159 11.65 18.86 -11.54
C GLN A 159 10.33 19.62 -11.57
N ARG A 160 9.72 19.79 -12.75
CA ARG A 160 8.39 20.40 -12.90
C ARG A 160 7.31 19.59 -12.21
N TRP A 161 7.36 18.27 -12.36
CA TRP A 161 6.44 17.37 -11.66
C TRP A 161 6.57 17.45 -10.14
N ALA A 162 7.80 17.57 -9.62
CA ALA A 162 8.05 17.77 -8.19
C ALA A 162 7.48 19.12 -7.70
N ALA A 163 7.71 20.19 -8.46
CA ALA A 163 7.22 21.53 -8.11
C ALA A 163 5.69 21.65 -8.11
N ALA A 164 5.01 20.91 -8.97
CA ALA A 164 3.54 20.91 -9.08
C ALA A 164 2.83 20.24 -7.88
N ARG A 165 3.56 19.73 -6.90
CA ARG A 165 3.02 18.98 -5.76
C ARG A 165 3.40 19.60 -4.43
N SER A 166 2.47 19.63 -3.48
CA SER A 166 2.57 20.39 -2.22
C SER A 166 3.13 19.64 -1.00
N THR A 167 3.64 18.40 -1.10
CA THR A 167 4.03 17.61 0.09
C THR A 167 5.43 17.00 0.03
N ALA A 168 6.08 16.87 1.18
CA ALA A 168 7.46 16.40 1.39
C ALA A 168 7.81 14.98 0.87
N PHE A 169 6.80 14.18 0.47
CA PHE A 169 7.01 12.84 -0.08
C PHE A 169 7.57 12.83 -1.52
N HIS A 170 7.70 13.98 -2.17
CA HIS A 170 7.92 14.07 -3.61
C HIS A 170 9.36 13.92 -4.06
N ALA A 171 10.34 14.28 -3.23
CA ALA A 171 11.75 14.09 -3.57
C ALA A 171 12.09 12.60 -3.72
N VAL A 172 11.53 11.75 -2.84
CA VAL A 172 11.69 10.28 -2.88
C VAL A 172 11.01 9.68 -4.11
N ASP A 173 9.78 10.12 -4.40
CA ASP A 173 9.03 9.65 -5.58
C ASP A 173 9.75 10.04 -6.87
N CYS A 174 10.31 11.25 -6.96
CA CYS A 174 11.05 11.73 -8.13
C CYS A 174 12.36 10.95 -8.33
N GLU A 175 13.10 10.67 -7.26
CA GLU A 175 14.32 9.87 -7.35
C GLU A 175 14.02 8.42 -7.76
N LEU A 176 13.02 7.79 -7.15
CA LEU A 176 12.58 6.44 -7.51
C LEU A 176 12.08 6.37 -8.95
N LEU A 177 11.32 7.38 -9.38
CA LEU A 177 10.83 7.49 -10.74
C LEU A 177 11.99 7.69 -11.72
N GLY A 178 12.93 8.57 -11.43
CA GLY A 178 14.14 8.79 -12.25
C GLY A 178 14.96 7.51 -12.41
N ARG A 179 15.19 6.77 -11.34
CA ARG A 179 15.87 5.45 -11.39
C ARG A 179 15.08 4.43 -12.22
N ALA A 180 13.75 4.41 -12.09
CA ALA A 180 12.91 3.48 -12.82
C ALA A 180 12.87 3.82 -14.32
N LEU A 181 12.82 5.09 -14.70
CA LEU A 181 12.90 5.56 -16.10
C LEU A 181 14.28 5.26 -16.72
N ALA A 182 15.36 5.50 -15.98
CA ALA A 182 16.71 5.16 -16.40
C ALA A 182 16.85 3.66 -16.69
N LYS A 183 16.30 2.82 -15.81
CA LYS A 183 16.28 1.37 -15.97
C LYS A 183 15.40 0.93 -17.15
N ALA A 184 14.25 1.57 -17.34
CA ALA A 184 13.37 1.31 -18.47
C ALA A 184 14.08 1.56 -19.80
N ARG A 185 14.79 2.67 -19.89
CA ARG A 185 15.56 3.03 -21.08
C ARG A 185 16.71 2.07 -21.35
N HIS A 186 17.49 1.73 -20.33
CA HIS A 186 18.57 0.74 -20.46
C HIS A 186 18.07 -0.61 -21.01
N HIS A 187 16.86 -1.02 -20.65
CA HIS A 187 16.27 -2.26 -21.18
C HIS A 187 15.86 -2.14 -22.65
N VAL A 188 15.42 -0.97 -23.11
CA VAL A 188 15.12 -0.70 -24.52
C VAL A 188 16.41 -0.70 -25.33
N ASP A 189 17.44 0.01 -24.85
CA ASP A 189 18.74 0.12 -25.51
C ASP A 189 19.46 -1.24 -25.59
N SER A 190 19.27 -2.12 -24.59
CA SER A 190 19.86 -3.47 -24.55
C SER A 190 19.13 -4.49 -25.43
N SER A 191 17.90 -4.20 -25.85
CA SER A 191 17.09 -5.06 -26.72
C SER A 191 17.22 -4.69 -28.21
N ALA A 192 17.87 -3.57 -28.50
CA ALA A 192 18.17 -3.16 -29.86
C ALA A 192 19.37 -3.94 -30.44
N PRO A 193 19.38 -4.36 -31.74
CA PRO A 193 20.53 -4.93 -32.35
C PRO A 193 21.72 -3.97 -32.23
N ILE A 194 22.89 -4.53 -31.98
CA ILE A 194 24.14 -3.83 -31.67
C ILE A 194 24.50 -2.87 -32.83
N LEU A 195 23.99 -1.67 -32.82
CA LEU A 195 24.51 -0.54 -33.53
C LEU A 195 25.50 0.19 -32.61
N PRO A 196 26.65 0.61 -33.08
CA PRO A 196 27.62 1.31 -32.26
C PRO A 196 26.97 2.55 -31.64
N PRO A 197 27.22 2.83 -30.37
CA PRO A 197 26.52 3.91 -29.65
C PRO A 197 27.01 5.25 -30.21
N GLY A 198 26.16 5.89 -31.01
CA GLY A 198 26.26 7.33 -31.19
C GLY A 198 26.13 8.03 -29.82
N PRO A 199 26.72 9.21 -29.63
CA PRO A 199 26.68 9.91 -28.37
C PRO A 199 25.22 10.36 -28.08
N HIS A 200 24.48 9.52 -27.34
CA HIS A 200 23.10 9.83 -26.91
C HIS A 200 23.16 10.88 -25.79
N PRO A 201 22.67 12.11 -26.01
CA PRO A 201 22.71 13.19 -25.01
C PRO A 201 22.10 12.82 -23.67
N GLN A 202 21.22 11.81 -23.66
CA GLN A 202 20.45 11.38 -22.52
C GLN A 202 21.15 10.34 -21.62
N LEU A 203 22.14 9.59 -22.13
CA LEU A 203 23.02 8.73 -21.32
C LEU A 203 23.97 9.55 -20.43
N ARG A 204 24.48 10.68 -20.95
CA ARG A 204 25.20 11.67 -20.15
C ARG A 204 24.40 12.21 -18.99
N PHE A 205 23.09 12.26 -19.14
CA PHE A 205 22.16 12.77 -18.15
C PHE A 205 21.98 11.82 -16.95
N VAL A 206 21.76 10.53 -17.16
CA VAL A 206 21.64 9.53 -16.07
C VAL A 206 22.93 9.48 -15.24
N ARG A 207 24.11 9.50 -15.87
CA ARG A 207 25.39 9.62 -15.18
C ARG A 207 25.61 10.98 -14.51
N GLY A 208 25.17 12.08 -15.15
CA GLY A 208 25.25 13.43 -14.62
C GLY A 208 24.35 13.66 -13.42
N TRP A 209 23.20 13.02 -13.38
CA TRP A 209 22.27 13.13 -12.26
C TRP A 209 22.78 12.42 -11.00
N HIS A 210 23.45 11.27 -11.18
CA HIS A 210 24.15 10.61 -10.07
C HIS A 210 25.42 11.37 -9.61
N ARG A 211 26.11 12.09 -10.51
CA ARG A 211 27.33 12.85 -10.17
C ARG A 211 27.09 14.30 -9.75
N ARG A 212 26.07 14.95 -10.28
CA ARG A 212 25.68 16.34 -9.92
C ARG A 212 24.50 16.39 -8.97
N GLY A 213 24.17 15.31 -8.32
CA GLY A 213 23.36 15.29 -7.12
C GLY A 213 24.04 16.03 -5.96
N ASN A 214 24.51 17.24 -6.23
CA ASN A 214 24.50 18.36 -5.31
C ASN A 214 23.05 18.83 -5.07
N GLY A 215 22.09 17.91 -5.11
CA GLY A 215 20.92 17.98 -4.24
C GLY A 215 21.52 18.12 -2.88
N SER A 216 21.54 19.37 -2.40
CA SER A 216 22.16 19.88 -1.20
C SER A 216 22.39 18.76 -0.19
N GLY A 217 23.55 18.73 0.49
CA GLY A 217 23.81 17.74 1.55
C GLY A 217 22.70 17.65 2.61
N ALA A 218 21.71 18.55 2.57
CA ALA A 218 20.43 18.51 3.24
C ALA A 218 19.50 17.39 2.77
N ALA A 219 19.42 17.05 1.46
CA ALA A 219 18.60 15.90 0.98
C ALA A 219 19.28 14.59 1.38
N ARG A 220 20.60 14.44 1.22
CA ARG A 220 21.35 13.29 1.72
C ARG A 220 21.30 13.17 3.24
N ARG A 221 21.39 14.29 3.98
CA ARG A 221 21.26 14.32 5.45
C ARG A 221 19.82 14.00 5.89
N ARG A 222 18.78 14.43 5.17
CA ARG A 222 17.40 14.01 5.45
C ARG A 222 17.22 12.52 5.26
N TRP A 223 17.82 11.90 4.26
CA TRP A 223 17.77 10.43 4.08
C TRP A 223 18.47 9.68 5.21
N ALA A 224 19.59 10.15 5.68
CA ALA A 224 20.29 9.60 6.85
C ALA A 224 19.51 9.82 8.15
N HIS A 225 18.77 10.94 8.26
CA HIS A 225 17.92 11.23 9.42
C HIS A 225 16.52 10.63 9.38
N ASP A 226 15.96 10.37 8.19
CA ASP A 226 14.63 9.76 8.02
C ASP A 226 14.67 8.22 8.06
N TRP A 227 15.84 7.63 8.23
CA TRP A 227 15.96 6.20 8.48
C TRP A 227 15.51 5.92 9.90
N ARG A 228 14.20 5.77 10.03
CA ARG A 228 13.55 5.48 11.30
C ARG A 228 14.06 4.15 11.80
N ARG A 229 14.80 4.18 12.92
CA ARG A 229 15.23 2.96 13.60
C ARG A 229 14.02 2.09 13.91
N PRO A 230 14.04 0.79 13.57
CA PRO A 230 13.00 -0.13 13.96
C PRO A 230 12.85 -0.15 15.48
N TYR A 231 11.61 -0.24 15.94
CA TYR A 231 11.33 -0.47 17.34
C TYR A 231 11.48 -1.97 17.64
N ILE A 232 12.21 -2.31 18.69
CA ILE A 232 12.35 -3.70 19.16
C ILE A 232 11.44 -3.87 20.36
N TYR A 233 10.37 -4.63 20.16
CA TYR A 233 9.40 -4.91 21.22
C TYR A 233 10.00 -5.81 22.28
N LYS A 234 9.84 -5.41 23.54
CA LYS A 234 10.20 -6.24 24.69
C LYS A 234 9.17 -7.35 24.89
N PRO A 235 9.54 -8.50 25.48
CA PRO A 235 8.58 -9.59 25.74
C PRO A 235 7.34 -9.15 26.53
N GLU A 236 7.51 -8.24 27.50
CA GLU A 236 6.43 -7.70 28.34
C GLU A 236 5.44 -6.87 27.49
N GLU A 237 5.95 -6.06 26.57
CA GLU A 237 5.13 -5.27 25.66
C GLU A 237 4.32 -6.17 24.72
N VAL A 238 4.91 -7.27 24.25
CA VAL A 238 4.21 -8.25 23.39
C VAL A 238 3.09 -8.93 24.18
N ARG A 239 3.32 -9.29 25.46
CA ARG A 239 2.27 -9.84 26.32
C ARG A 239 1.10 -8.86 26.47
N VAL A 240 1.38 -7.59 26.76
CA VAL A 240 0.34 -6.55 26.85
C VAL A 240 -0.43 -6.41 25.53
N LEU A 241 0.25 -6.48 24.37
CA LEU A 241 -0.43 -6.44 23.07
C LEU A 241 -1.36 -7.64 22.87
N LEU A 242 -0.94 -8.83 23.26
CA LEU A 242 -1.72 -10.06 23.17
C LEU A 242 -2.96 -10.00 24.10
N ASP A 243 -2.79 -9.50 25.33
CA ASP A 243 -3.90 -9.34 26.29
C ASP A 243 -4.94 -8.32 25.79
N ILE A 244 -4.47 -7.17 25.28
CA ILE A 244 -5.37 -6.18 24.66
C ILE A 244 -6.09 -6.75 23.44
N ALA A 245 -5.40 -7.55 22.62
CA ALA A 245 -6.03 -8.19 21.48
C ALA A 245 -7.12 -9.17 21.90
N ARG A 246 -6.88 -9.97 22.95
CA ARG A 246 -7.81 -10.96 23.45
C ARG A 246 -9.07 -10.33 24.08
N THR A 247 -8.93 -9.16 24.67
CA THR A 247 -10.02 -8.37 25.28
C THR A 247 -10.53 -7.22 24.41
N TYR A 248 -10.18 -7.21 23.12
CA TYR A 248 -10.49 -6.11 22.21
C TYR A 248 -12.02 -5.89 22.10
N PRO A 249 -12.55 -4.67 22.38
CA PRO A 249 -13.97 -4.41 22.37
C PRO A 249 -14.57 -4.53 20.97
N SER A 250 -15.41 -5.54 20.77
CA SER A 250 -16.03 -5.82 19.47
C SER A 250 -17.42 -6.44 19.63
N PRO A 251 -18.44 -5.68 20.08
CA PRO A 251 -19.76 -6.22 20.38
C PRO A 251 -20.47 -6.82 19.16
N ARG A 252 -20.18 -6.33 17.96
CA ARG A 252 -20.79 -6.80 16.70
C ARG A 252 -19.99 -7.90 15.99
N ALA A 253 -18.73 -8.12 16.34
CA ALA A 253 -17.87 -9.10 15.71
C ALA A 253 -17.18 -9.93 16.82
N ARG A 254 -17.88 -10.94 17.31
CA ARG A 254 -17.49 -11.73 18.50
C ARG A 254 -16.18 -12.49 18.32
N LEU A 255 -15.88 -12.91 17.10
CA LEU A 255 -14.64 -13.64 16.78
C LEU A 255 -13.42 -12.72 16.72
N ARG A 256 -13.60 -11.40 16.56
CA ARG A 256 -12.50 -10.44 16.32
C ARG A 256 -11.43 -10.43 17.41
N PRO A 257 -11.73 -10.46 18.72
CA PRO A 257 -10.69 -10.47 19.75
C PRO A 257 -9.73 -11.65 19.57
N LEU A 258 -10.26 -12.86 19.43
CA LEU A 258 -9.48 -14.06 19.23
C LEU A 258 -8.74 -14.05 17.87
N THR A 259 -9.36 -13.48 16.83
CA THR A 259 -8.71 -13.26 15.53
C THR A 259 -7.47 -12.38 15.67
N LEU A 260 -7.57 -11.25 16.38
CA LEU A 260 -6.47 -10.31 16.58
C LEU A 260 -5.37 -10.90 17.43
N TYR A 261 -5.71 -11.61 18.48
CA TYR A 261 -4.78 -12.36 19.31
C TYR A 261 -3.95 -13.35 18.47
N THR A 262 -4.64 -14.19 17.69
CA THR A 262 -3.97 -15.21 16.85
C THR A 262 -3.15 -14.57 15.73
N MET A 263 -3.63 -13.47 15.10
CA MET A 263 -2.83 -12.72 14.12
C MET A 263 -1.53 -12.17 14.71
N LEU A 264 -1.59 -11.62 15.93
CA LEU A 264 -0.39 -11.11 16.62
C LEU A 264 0.56 -12.24 17.01
N ALA A 265 0.04 -13.34 17.56
CA ALA A 265 0.84 -14.50 17.92
C ALA A 265 1.58 -15.08 16.72
N VAL A 266 0.89 -15.33 15.61
CA VAL A 266 1.49 -15.80 14.36
C VAL A 266 2.48 -14.76 13.80
N GLY A 267 2.12 -13.49 13.83
CA GLY A 267 2.94 -12.39 13.31
C GLY A 267 4.27 -12.22 14.05
N TYR A 268 4.23 -12.31 15.38
CA TYR A 268 5.40 -12.18 16.23
C TYR A 268 6.27 -13.45 16.22
N CYS A 269 5.68 -14.61 16.46
CA CYS A 269 6.44 -15.87 16.64
C CYS A 269 6.98 -16.43 15.31
N ALA A 270 6.32 -16.18 14.18
CA ALA A 270 6.78 -16.60 12.85
C ALA A 270 7.36 -15.48 12.01
N GLY A 271 7.46 -14.27 12.53
CA GLY A 271 8.04 -13.11 11.86
C GLY A 271 7.34 -12.74 10.55
N LEU A 272 6.01 -12.96 10.41
CA LEU A 272 5.28 -12.74 9.17
C LEU A 272 5.01 -11.27 8.89
N ARG A 273 4.89 -10.94 7.60
CA ARG A 273 4.39 -9.62 7.18
C ARG A 273 2.87 -9.56 7.37
N VAL A 274 2.33 -8.39 7.71
CA VAL A 274 0.87 -8.20 7.85
C VAL A 274 0.11 -8.64 6.60
N SER A 275 0.68 -8.40 5.42
CA SER A 275 0.07 -8.83 4.15
C SER A 275 0.13 -10.35 3.94
N GLU A 276 1.09 -11.04 4.53
CA GLU A 276 1.16 -12.50 4.53
C GLU A 276 0.07 -13.05 5.45
N ILE A 277 -0.01 -12.55 6.69
CA ILE A 277 -1.04 -12.92 7.68
C ILE A 277 -2.44 -12.75 7.09
N ALA A 278 -2.74 -11.57 6.50
CA ALA A 278 -4.06 -11.29 5.96
C ALA A 278 -4.45 -12.19 4.76
N ARG A 279 -3.47 -12.80 4.08
CA ARG A 279 -3.70 -13.64 2.90
C ARG A 279 -3.73 -15.14 3.16
N LEU A 280 -3.41 -15.57 4.38
CA LEU A 280 -3.46 -16.98 4.73
C LEU A 280 -4.83 -17.59 4.44
N ASN A 281 -4.83 -18.78 3.88
CA ASN A 281 -5.99 -19.64 3.70
C ASN A 281 -6.06 -20.69 4.81
N LEU A 282 -7.22 -21.29 4.96
CA LEU A 282 -7.41 -22.39 5.91
C LEU A 282 -6.49 -23.57 5.57
N GLY A 283 -6.37 -23.93 4.28
CA GLY A 283 -5.50 -24.98 3.79
C GLY A 283 -4.00 -24.68 3.83
N ASP A 284 -3.59 -23.49 4.29
CA ASP A 284 -2.19 -23.16 4.48
C ASP A 284 -1.66 -23.57 5.88
N VAL A 285 -2.54 -24.02 6.77
CA VAL A 285 -2.20 -24.40 8.16
C VAL A 285 -2.33 -25.90 8.34
N ASP A 286 -1.26 -26.52 8.75
CA ASP A 286 -1.24 -27.92 9.18
C ASP A 286 -0.95 -27.98 10.69
N LEU A 287 -2.00 -28.27 11.48
CA LEU A 287 -1.89 -28.35 12.93
C LEU A 287 -1.35 -29.70 13.42
N GLN A 288 -1.30 -30.72 12.57
CA GLN A 288 -0.74 -32.05 12.94
C GLN A 288 0.78 -31.99 12.88
N VAL A 289 1.30 -31.44 11.78
CA VAL A 289 2.75 -31.24 11.59
C VAL A 289 3.25 -29.98 12.28
N GLY A 290 2.36 -29.05 12.65
CA GLY A 290 2.73 -27.75 13.25
C GLY A 290 3.40 -26.83 12.25
N THR A 291 2.90 -26.74 11.03
CA THR A 291 3.47 -25.89 9.98
C THR A 291 2.47 -24.93 9.36
N ILE A 292 3.00 -23.86 8.75
CA ILE A 292 2.24 -22.91 7.98
C ILE A 292 2.91 -22.65 6.62
N THR A 293 2.12 -22.69 5.56
CA THR A 293 2.55 -22.44 4.19
C THR A 293 2.29 -20.98 3.81
N ILE A 294 3.33 -20.24 3.48
CA ILE A 294 3.22 -18.87 2.99
C ILE A 294 3.35 -18.89 1.48
N ARG A 295 2.23 -18.68 0.78
CA ARG A 295 2.19 -18.75 -0.69
C ARG A 295 2.43 -17.40 -1.33
N GLU A 296 2.99 -17.40 -2.53
CA GLU A 296 3.08 -16.25 -3.46
C GLU A 296 3.51 -14.94 -2.79
N THR A 297 4.61 -14.95 -2.07
CA THR A 297 5.17 -13.75 -1.47
C THR A 297 5.76 -12.82 -2.55
N LYS A 298 6.42 -11.77 -2.15
CA LYS A 298 7.20 -10.93 -3.05
C LYS A 298 8.16 -11.82 -3.87
N PHE A 299 8.07 -11.78 -5.20
CA PHE A 299 8.79 -12.67 -6.15
C PHE A 299 8.22 -14.08 -6.33
N PHE A 300 6.93 -14.31 -6.04
CA PHE A 300 6.23 -15.60 -6.24
C PHE A 300 6.88 -16.78 -5.52
N LYS A 301 7.63 -16.51 -4.45
CA LYS A 301 8.21 -17.57 -3.63
C LYS A 301 7.22 -18.02 -2.57
N SER A 302 7.06 -19.33 -2.47
CA SER A 302 6.34 -19.98 -1.36
C SER A 302 7.35 -20.57 -0.38
N ARG A 303 6.97 -20.68 0.88
CA ARG A 303 7.78 -21.31 1.93
C ARG A 303 6.91 -21.93 2.99
N ILE A 304 7.39 -23.01 3.59
CA ILE A 304 6.77 -23.69 4.73
C ILE A 304 7.56 -23.29 5.97
N LEU A 305 6.86 -22.90 7.02
CA LEU A 305 7.46 -22.46 8.28
C LEU A 305 6.96 -23.34 9.42
N PRO A 306 7.86 -23.88 10.27
CA PRO A 306 7.46 -24.54 11.50
C PRO A 306 6.90 -23.49 12.48
N LEU A 307 5.92 -23.90 13.26
CA LEU A 307 5.28 -23.09 14.29
C LEU A 307 5.66 -23.61 15.67
N ALA A 308 5.87 -22.71 16.62
CA ALA A 308 5.99 -23.07 18.01
C ALA A 308 4.66 -23.65 18.53
N GLU A 309 4.72 -24.58 19.50
CA GLU A 309 3.53 -25.25 20.02
C GLU A 309 2.49 -24.27 20.60
N SER A 310 2.94 -23.19 21.23
CA SER A 310 2.06 -22.11 21.71
C SER A 310 1.26 -21.42 20.60
N VAL A 311 1.85 -21.29 19.39
CA VAL A 311 1.17 -20.75 18.22
C VAL A 311 0.19 -21.76 17.63
N VAL A 312 0.57 -23.04 17.62
CA VAL A 312 -0.31 -24.15 17.22
C VAL A 312 -1.54 -24.20 18.14
N ALA A 313 -1.35 -24.06 19.46
CA ALA A 313 -2.44 -24.01 20.44
C ALA A 313 -3.38 -22.80 20.17
N ALA A 314 -2.83 -21.61 19.95
CA ALA A 314 -3.61 -20.42 19.63
C ALA A 314 -4.39 -20.57 18.31
N LEU A 315 -3.79 -21.17 17.29
CA LEU A 315 -4.45 -21.48 16.03
C LEU A 315 -5.59 -22.50 16.21
N ARG A 316 -5.36 -23.54 17.02
CA ARG A 316 -6.37 -24.56 17.32
C ARG A 316 -7.59 -23.94 18.02
N GLU A 317 -7.38 -23.12 19.04
CA GLU A 317 -8.45 -22.37 19.73
C GLU A 317 -9.22 -21.48 18.73
N TYR A 318 -8.50 -20.75 17.89
CA TYR A 318 -9.12 -19.88 16.89
C TYR A 318 -9.92 -20.66 15.84
N LEU A 319 -9.38 -21.74 15.30
CA LEU A 319 -10.06 -22.54 14.28
C LEU A 319 -11.33 -23.18 14.81
N GLU A 320 -11.33 -23.62 16.06
CA GLU A 320 -12.53 -24.15 16.71
C GLU A 320 -13.59 -23.05 16.91
N ALA A 321 -13.20 -21.86 17.36
CA ALA A 321 -14.10 -20.73 17.49
C ALA A 321 -14.63 -20.26 16.13
N ARG A 322 -13.78 -20.27 15.09
CA ARG A 322 -14.12 -19.95 13.71
C ARG A 322 -15.15 -20.94 13.14
N ARG A 323 -14.99 -22.24 13.41
CA ARG A 323 -15.92 -23.29 13.01
C ARG A 323 -17.30 -23.09 13.69
N ARG A 324 -17.31 -22.83 15.00
CA ARG A 324 -18.55 -22.54 15.76
C ARG A 324 -19.26 -21.25 15.27
N ALA A 325 -18.52 -20.28 14.77
CA ALA A 325 -19.07 -19.06 14.18
C ALA A 325 -19.66 -19.26 12.76
N GLY A 326 -19.65 -20.47 12.20
CA GLY A 326 -20.21 -20.79 10.89
C GLY A 326 -19.36 -20.29 9.71
N ALA A 327 -18.07 -20.05 9.91
CA ALA A 327 -17.19 -19.62 8.84
C ALA A 327 -16.98 -20.73 7.79
N PRO A 328 -16.76 -20.39 6.50
CA PRO A 328 -16.53 -21.36 5.43
C PRO A 328 -15.32 -22.26 5.73
N GLN A 329 -15.47 -23.60 5.51
CA GLN A 329 -14.47 -24.60 5.86
C GLN A 329 -13.59 -25.03 4.66
N GLY A 330 -13.84 -24.51 3.46
CA GLY A 330 -13.02 -24.85 2.29
C GLY A 330 -11.57 -24.41 2.43
N PRO A 331 -10.60 -25.16 1.88
CA PRO A 331 -9.16 -24.90 2.03
C PRO A 331 -8.74 -23.52 1.50
N GLU A 332 -9.43 -22.99 0.50
CA GLU A 332 -9.19 -21.66 -0.09
C GLU A 332 -9.87 -20.52 0.68
N SER A 333 -10.69 -20.83 1.69
CA SER A 333 -11.29 -19.78 2.53
C SER A 333 -10.23 -19.05 3.33
N GLY A 334 -10.43 -17.74 3.57
CA GLY A 334 -9.51 -16.97 4.40
C GLY A 334 -9.36 -17.58 5.80
N LEU A 335 -8.11 -17.81 6.24
CA LEU A 335 -7.85 -18.27 7.59
C LEU A 335 -8.52 -17.33 8.59
N PHE A 336 -8.19 -16.06 8.50
CA PHE A 336 -8.77 -15.01 9.35
C PHE A 336 -10.03 -14.45 8.71
N TRP A 337 -11.16 -14.85 9.26
CA TRP A 337 -12.48 -14.56 8.75
C TRP A 337 -13.15 -13.45 9.56
N HIS A 338 -13.78 -12.51 8.85
CA HIS A 338 -14.50 -11.40 9.44
C HIS A 338 -15.99 -11.77 9.57
N ASP A 339 -16.41 -12.14 10.77
CA ASP A 339 -17.74 -12.66 11.08
C ASP A 339 -18.91 -11.73 10.70
N GLN A 340 -18.70 -10.42 10.72
CA GLN A 340 -19.72 -9.45 10.35
C GLN A 340 -19.89 -9.27 8.83
N SER A 341 -18.82 -9.37 8.04
CA SER A 341 -18.89 -9.21 6.58
C SER A 341 -18.94 -10.52 5.82
N GLY A 342 -18.75 -11.65 6.50
CA GLY A 342 -18.72 -12.98 5.87
C GLY A 342 -17.52 -13.19 4.93
N THR A 343 -16.47 -12.37 5.05
CA THR A 343 -15.32 -12.38 4.14
C THR A 343 -13.98 -12.42 4.88
N ARG A 344 -12.90 -12.58 4.13
CA ARG A 344 -11.53 -12.44 4.63
C ARG A 344 -11.27 -11.01 5.09
N TYR A 345 -10.46 -10.81 6.13
CA TYR A 345 -9.96 -9.51 6.51
C TYR A 345 -9.09 -8.89 5.42
N ALA A 346 -9.43 -7.67 4.99
CA ALA A 346 -8.57 -6.90 4.09
C ALA A 346 -7.29 -6.46 4.83
N THR A 347 -6.14 -6.48 4.16
CA THR A 347 -4.84 -6.08 4.75
C THR A 347 -4.87 -4.69 5.41
N LYS A 348 -5.62 -3.74 4.83
CA LYS A 348 -5.79 -2.40 5.42
C LYS A 348 -6.54 -2.43 6.75
N THR A 349 -7.57 -3.26 6.84
CA THR A 349 -8.36 -3.45 8.07
C THR A 349 -7.51 -4.08 9.15
N VAL A 350 -6.76 -5.15 8.82
CA VAL A 350 -5.80 -5.78 9.75
C VAL A 350 -4.79 -4.76 10.25
N MET A 351 -4.18 -4.00 9.35
CA MET A 351 -3.21 -2.96 9.72
C MET A 351 -3.81 -1.92 10.66
N TRP A 352 -5.03 -1.48 10.38
CA TRP A 352 -5.72 -0.48 11.21
C TRP A 352 -6.02 -1.02 12.62
N LEU A 353 -6.55 -2.24 12.72
CA LEU A 353 -6.87 -2.88 13.99
C LEU A 353 -5.62 -3.12 14.85
N LEU A 354 -4.54 -3.59 14.25
CA LEU A 354 -3.27 -3.81 14.95
C LEU A 354 -2.62 -2.48 15.39
N ILE A 355 -2.78 -1.40 14.63
CA ILE A 355 -2.36 -0.05 15.06
C ILE A 355 -3.20 0.44 16.23
N ASP A 356 -4.50 0.14 16.26
CA ASP A 356 -5.36 0.49 17.39
C ASP A 356 -4.94 -0.24 18.67
N ILE A 357 -4.55 -1.50 18.59
CA ILE A 357 -3.96 -2.25 19.71
C ILE A 357 -2.70 -1.56 20.23
N LEU A 358 -1.79 -1.13 19.35
CA LEU A 358 -0.58 -0.38 19.75
C LEU A 358 -0.91 0.92 20.48
N ARG A 359 -1.99 1.59 20.07
CA ARG A 359 -2.46 2.83 20.71
C ARG A 359 -3.04 2.55 22.08
N ARG A 360 -3.84 1.51 22.23
CA ARG A 360 -4.42 1.06 23.51
C ARG A 360 -3.35 0.62 24.52
N ALA A 361 -2.26 0.06 24.02
CA ALA A 361 -1.10 -0.30 24.82
C ALA A 361 -0.24 0.90 25.24
N GLY A 362 -0.59 2.13 24.83
CA GLY A 362 0.23 3.32 25.09
C GLY A 362 1.54 3.39 24.31
N LEU A 363 1.84 2.40 23.48
CA LEU A 363 3.09 2.34 22.69
C LEU A 363 3.07 3.29 21.50
N LYS A 364 1.89 3.74 21.09
CA LYS A 364 1.72 4.61 19.94
C LYS A 364 0.77 5.77 20.26
N PRO A 365 1.07 7.01 19.81
CA PRO A 365 0.17 8.15 20.00
C PRO A 365 -1.23 7.88 19.41
N SER A 366 -2.26 8.49 20.00
CA SER A 366 -3.65 8.37 19.55
C SER A 366 -3.85 8.81 18.10
N ARG A 367 -3.04 9.77 17.64
CA ARG A 367 -3.06 10.27 16.24
C ARG A 367 -1.65 10.30 15.65
N GLY A 368 -1.58 10.34 14.32
CA GLY A 368 -0.31 10.46 13.60
C GLY A 368 0.39 9.13 13.29
N LYS A 369 1.61 9.22 12.75
CA LYS A 369 2.40 8.09 12.25
C LYS A 369 3.63 7.78 13.13
N THR A 370 3.90 8.56 14.17
CA THR A 370 5.03 8.36 15.10
C THR A 370 4.82 7.11 15.96
N GLY A 371 5.86 6.64 16.64
CA GLY A 371 5.82 5.45 17.49
C GLY A 371 5.99 4.11 16.73
N PRO A 372 5.97 2.96 17.41
CA PRO A 372 6.18 1.63 16.84
C PRO A 372 5.25 1.30 15.67
N ARG A 373 5.72 0.45 14.77
CA ARG A 373 4.95 -0.06 13.63
C ARG A 373 4.71 -1.56 13.80
N ILE A 374 3.65 -2.06 13.22
CA ILE A 374 3.39 -3.52 13.21
C ILE A 374 4.51 -4.29 12.51
N HIS A 375 5.15 -3.71 11.50
CA HIS A 375 6.29 -4.33 10.83
C HIS A 375 7.51 -4.50 11.76
N ASP A 376 7.59 -3.71 12.80
CA ASP A 376 8.66 -3.77 13.79
C ASP A 376 8.58 -5.05 14.65
N LEU A 377 7.42 -5.75 14.72
CA LEU A 377 7.31 -7.10 15.29
C LEU A 377 8.24 -8.10 14.57
N ARG A 378 8.34 -7.99 13.25
CA ARG A 378 9.24 -8.82 12.46
C ARG A 378 10.72 -8.45 12.70
N HIS A 379 11.03 -7.17 12.95
CA HIS A 379 12.37 -6.77 13.38
C HIS A 379 12.70 -7.38 14.75
N SER A 380 11.75 -7.33 15.68
CA SER A 380 11.92 -7.94 17.01
C SER A 380 12.14 -9.45 16.92
N PHE A 381 11.38 -10.15 16.06
CA PHE A 381 11.60 -11.59 15.79
C PHE A 381 13.05 -11.86 15.35
N VAL A 382 13.60 -11.09 14.42
CA VAL A 382 14.98 -11.28 13.92
C VAL A 382 16.00 -11.03 15.02
N VAL A 383 15.87 -9.91 15.74
CA VAL A 383 16.80 -9.54 16.82
C VAL A 383 16.77 -10.58 17.94
N ASN A 384 15.57 -10.99 18.38
CA ASN A 384 15.42 -11.99 19.44
C ASN A 384 15.99 -13.34 19.03
N ARG A 385 15.80 -13.77 17.77
CA ARG A 385 16.40 -15.00 17.25
C ARG A 385 17.93 -14.96 17.26
N MET A 386 18.50 -13.81 16.93
CA MET A 386 19.96 -13.63 16.99
C MET A 386 20.48 -13.66 18.43
N LEU A 387 19.77 -13.01 19.36
CA LEU A 387 20.11 -13.06 20.79
C LEU A 387 20.08 -14.49 21.33
N GLU A 388 19.04 -15.26 20.98
CA GLU A 388 18.95 -16.68 21.36
C GLU A 388 20.15 -17.48 20.84
N TRP A 389 20.58 -17.27 19.60
CA TRP A 389 21.77 -17.94 19.07
C TRP A 389 23.04 -17.52 19.79
N TYR A 390 23.24 -16.25 20.08
CA TYR A 390 24.37 -15.78 20.87
C TYR A 390 24.41 -16.46 22.26
N ARG A 391 23.28 -16.49 22.96
CA ARG A 391 23.16 -17.12 24.28
C ARG A 391 23.39 -18.63 24.24
N ALA A 392 22.96 -19.27 23.18
CA ALA A 392 23.19 -20.68 22.93
C ALA A 392 24.61 -21.01 22.43
N GLY A 393 25.53 -20.05 22.37
CA GLY A 393 26.87 -20.27 21.85
C GLY A 393 26.99 -20.47 20.34
N ILE A 394 25.87 -20.35 19.61
CA ILE A 394 25.83 -20.53 18.15
C ILE A 394 26.31 -19.23 17.46
N ASN A 395 27.12 -19.38 16.41
CA ASN A 395 27.49 -18.20 15.59
C ASN A 395 26.30 -17.75 14.71
N PRO A 396 25.73 -16.54 14.94
CA PRO A 396 24.61 -16.09 14.15
C PRO A 396 24.91 -15.91 12.66
N GLN A 397 26.16 -15.66 12.27
CA GLN A 397 26.55 -15.50 10.86
C GLN A 397 26.27 -16.78 10.05
N ASP A 398 26.52 -17.96 10.63
CA ASP A 398 26.28 -19.25 9.99
C ASP A 398 24.79 -19.54 9.80
N LYS A 399 23.94 -18.88 10.59
CA LYS A 399 22.48 -19.02 10.56
C LYS A 399 21.76 -17.97 9.71
N LEU A 400 22.44 -16.89 9.29
CA LEU A 400 21.83 -15.83 8.47
C LEU A 400 21.22 -16.31 7.15
N PRO A 401 21.83 -17.25 6.37
CA PRO A 401 21.22 -17.77 5.17
C PRO A 401 19.88 -18.47 5.43
N PHE A 402 19.82 -19.26 6.52
CA PHE A 402 18.59 -19.94 6.94
C PHE A 402 17.53 -18.95 7.37
N LEU A 403 17.91 -17.91 8.13
CA LEU A 403 16.99 -16.83 8.53
C LEU A 403 16.47 -16.05 7.32
N ALA A 404 17.32 -15.76 6.34
CA ALA A 404 16.93 -15.11 5.09
C ALA A 404 15.88 -15.93 4.34
N THR A 405 16.09 -17.24 4.23
CA THR A 405 15.15 -18.19 3.61
C THR A 405 13.84 -18.25 4.39
N TYR A 406 13.90 -18.38 5.71
CA TYR A 406 12.75 -18.40 6.61
C TYR A 406 11.89 -17.14 6.44
N LEU A 407 12.53 -15.97 6.40
CA LEU A 407 11.87 -14.70 6.19
C LEU A 407 11.37 -14.49 4.74
N GLY A 408 11.79 -15.30 3.78
CA GLY A 408 11.48 -15.14 2.36
C GLY A 408 12.17 -13.91 1.75
N HIS A 409 13.43 -13.69 2.09
CA HIS A 409 14.28 -12.69 1.48
C HIS A 409 14.93 -13.24 0.20
N ARG A 410 15.20 -12.35 -0.76
CA ARG A 410 15.88 -12.72 -2.00
C ARG A 410 17.37 -12.96 -1.79
N ASP A 411 17.94 -12.19 -0.89
CA ASP A 411 19.36 -12.14 -0.58
C ASP A 411 19.57 -11.86 0.91
N ILE A 412 20.77 -12.16 1.42
CA ILE A 412 21.16 -11.96 2.81
C ILE A 412 21.15 -10.48 3.19
N HIS A 413 21.50 -9.57 2.26
CA HIS A 413 21.50 -8.12 2.54
C HIS A 413 20.13 -7.63 2.95
N SER A 414 19.06 -8.22 2.39
CA SER A 414 17.69 -7.94 2.82
C SER A 414 17.41 -8.35 4.26
N THR A 415 18.16 -9.31 4.81
CA THR A 415 18.09 -9.73 6.22
C THR A 415 18.89 -8.79 7.11
N LEU A 416 20.06 -8.34 6.66
CA LEU A 416 20.92 -7.43 7.42
C LEU A 416 20.21 -6.12 7.77
N VAL A 417 19.28 -5.65 6.93
CA VAL A 417 18.45 -4.46 7.21
C VAL A 417 17.59 -4.65 8.47
N TYR A 418 17.24 -5.89 8.83
CA TYR A 418 16.46 -6.21 10.02
C TYR A 418 17.30 -6.33 11.28
N ILE A 419 18.62 -6.43 11.15
CA ILE A 419 19.53 -6.51 12.28
C ILE A 419 19.66 -5.10 12.87
N THR A 420 18.93 -4.87 13.93
CA THR A 420 19.06 -3.64 14.72
C THR A 420 19.97 -3.91 15.89
N VAL A 421 21.03 -3.14 15.98
CA VAL A 421 21.97 -3.26 17.11
C VAL A 421 21.27 -2.76 18.36
N THR A 422 21.00 -3.66 19.29
CA THR A 422 20.48 -3.37 20.63
C THR A 422 21.62 -3.46 21.66
N GLN A 423 21.42 -2.86 22.86
CA GLN A 423 22.40 -2.99 23.95
C GLN A 423 22.63 -4.45 24.32
N ASP A 424 21.57 -5.26 24.38
CA ASP A 424 21.65 -6.70 24.68
C ASP A 424 22.49 -7.45 23.65
N LEU A 425 22.29 -7.14 22.35
CA LEU A 425 23.05 -7.76 21.27
C LEU A 425 24.54 -7.36 21.31
N LEU A 426 24.83 -6.09 21.67
CA LEU A 426 26.19 -5.61 21.86
C LEU A 426 26.84 -6.27 23.07
N HIS A 427 26.09 -6.41 24.15
CA HIS A 427 26.57 -7.09 25.38
C HIS A 427 26.97 -8.52 25.10
N GLU A 428 26.08 -9.32 24.51
CA GLU A 428 26.33 -10.71 24.16
C GLU A 428 27.51 -10.87 23.16
N ALA A 429 27.61 -9.99 22.17
CA ALA A 429 28.75 -9.97 21.25
C ALA A 429 30.07 -9.59 21.99
N GLY A 430 30.00 -8.61 22.91
CA GLY A 430 31.12 -8.17 23.72
C GLY A 430 31.63 -9.22 24.68
N GLU A 431 30.76 -10.04 25.32
CA GLU A 431 31.15 -11.16 26.18
C GLU A 431 31.94 -12.22 25.40
N ARG A 432 31.48 -12.56 24.20
CA ARG A 432 32.21 -13.47 23.31
C ARG A 432 33.60 -12.96 22.94
N PHE A 433 33.69 -11.65 22.61
CA PHE A 433 34.97 -11.05 22.30
C PHE A 433 35.91 -11.05 23.52
N ARG A 434 35.39 -10.75 24.72
CA ARG A 434 36.16 -10.81 25.97
C ARG A 434 36.66 -12.21 26.25
N THR A 435 35.80 -13.23 26.11
CA THR A 435 36.19 -14.64 26.31
C THR A 435 37.27 -15.06 25.35
N PHE A 436 37.16 -14.69 24.06
CA PHE A 436 38.18 -14.96 23.06
C PHE A 436 39.49 -14.21 23.36
N GLY A 437 39.40 -12.91 23.70
CA GLY A 437 40.58 -12.09 24.03
C GLY A 437 41.28 -12.55 25.30
N ALA A 438 40.54 -12.94 26.34
CA ALA A 438 41.10 -13.49 27.55
C ALA A 438 41.88 -14.77 27.28
N HIS A 439 41.38 -15.65 26.41
CA HIS A 439 42.10 -16.87 26.02
C HIS A 439 43.40 -16.54 25.25
N CYS A 440 43.38 -15.60 24.34
CA CYS A 440 44.56 -15.13 23.62
C CYS A 440 45.61 -14.49 24.56
N LEU A 441 45.17 -13.73 25.57
CA LEU A 441 46.07 -13.09 26.54
C LEU A 441 46.66 -14.07 27.56
N GLN A 442 45.98 -15.15 27.88
CA GLN A 442 46.49 -16.21 28.77
C GLN A 442 47.58 -17.07 28.12
N ILE A 443 47.63 -17.14 26.79
CA ILE A 443 48.67 -17.86 26.07
C ILE A 443 50.00 -17.10 26.07
N GLU A 444 50.00 -15.76 26.17
CA GLU A 444 51.22 -14.94 26.25
C GLU A 444 51.84 -14.86 27.65
N GLY A 445 51.10 -15.27 28.71
CA GLY A 445 51.58 -15.26 30.09
C GLY A 445 52.33 -16.53 30.57
N GLY A 446 52.58 -17.52 29.69
CA GLY A 446 53.14 -18.83 30.03
C GLY A 446 54.60 -19.07 29.68
N VAL A 447 55.43 -18.03 29.53
CA VAL A 447 56.89 -18.17 29.39
C VAL A 447 57.58 -17.15 30.26
N GLN A 448 57.73 -17.49 31.58
CA GLN A 448 58.86 -17.11 32.42
C GLN A 448 58.65 -17.63 33.86
N ALA A 449 59.25 -18.75 34.18
CA ALA A 449 60.12 -18.96 35.37
C ALA A 449 60.72 -20.35 35.32
#